data_acf44b077f4dd21d1c7066858b73624f
#
_entry.id   acf44b077f4dd21d1c7066858b73624f
#
_cell.length_a   1.000
_cell.length_b   1.000
_cell.length_c   1.000
_cell.angle_alpha   90.00
_cell.angle_beta   90.00
_cell.angle_gamma   90.00
#
_symmetry.space_group_name_H-M   'P 1'
#
loop_
_entity.id
_entity.type
_entity.pdbx_description
1 polymer ?
#
loop_
_entity_poly.entity_id
_entity_poly.type
_entity_poly.pdbx_seq_one_letter_code
_entity_poly.pdbx_strand_id
1 'polypeptide(L)' 'MSADNVIALVLALLLTVYLVAALVVPEKF' A
#
# COMPACT_ATOMS: atom_id res chain seq x y z
N MET A 1 17.02 11.71 2.99
CA MET A 1 15.59 11.43 3.06
C MET A 1 15.01 11.94 4.36
N SER A 2 13.90 12.59 4.26
CA SER A 2 13.26 13.14 5.45
C SER A 2 12.18 12.18 5.93
N ALA A 3 11.67 12.45 7.12
CA ALA A 3 10.61 11.63 7.68
C ALA A 3 9.37 11.63 6.79
N ASP A 4 9.10 12.77 6.17
CA ASP A 4 7.97 12.87 5.26
C ASP A 4 8.09 11.90 4.09
N ASN A 5 9.29 11.78 3.55
CA ASN A 5 9.52 10.87 2.45
C ASN A 5 9.36 9.42 2.88
N VAL A 6 9.83 9.11 4.08
CA VAL A 6 9.71 7.76 4.60
C VAL A 6 8.24 7.39 4.80
N ILE A 7 7.48 8.32 5.37
CA ILE A 7 6.06 8.09 5.59
C ILE A 7 5.35 7.88 4.27
N ALA A 8 5.67 8.71 3.28
CA ALA A 8 5.05 8.60 1.97
C ALA A 8 5.37 7.26 1.32
N LEU A 9 6.60 6.77 1.49
CA LEU A 9 6.99 5.49 0.94
C LEU A 9 6.21 4.35 1.59
N VAL A 10 6.05 4.40 2.90
CA VAL A 10 5.32 3.37 3.60
C VAL A 10 3.86 3.35 3.17
N LEU A 11 3.26 4.53 3.05
CA LEU A 11 1.88 4.61 2.61
C LEU A 11 1.72 4.11 1.19
N ALA A 12 2.66 4.43 0.32
CA ALA A 12 2.62 3.97 -1.06
C ALA A 12 2.72 2.45 -1.14
N LEU A 13 3.58 1.87 -0.33
CA LEU A 13 3.71 0.43 -0.28
C LEU A 13 2.42 -0.23 0.18
N LEU A 14 1.83 0.31 1.23
CA LEU A 14 0.59 -0.23 1.75
C LEU A 14 -0.53 -0.16 0.72
N LEU A 15 -0.61 0.95 0.02
CA LEU A 15 -1.62 1.11 -1.02
C LEU A 15 -1.40 0.14 -2.16
N THR A 16 -0.15 -0.04 -2.55
CA THR A 16 0.18 -0.96 -3.63
C THR A 16 -0.20 -2.39 -3.27
N VAL A 17 0.17 -2.80 -2.07
CA VAL A 17 -0.16 -4.14 -1.60
C VAL A 17 -1.67 -4.32 -1.52
N TYR A 18 -2.36 -3.28 -1.06
CA TYR A 18 -3.80 -3.34 -0.96
C TYR A 18 -4.45 -3.52 -2.32
N LEU A 19 -3.98 -2.79 -3.32
CA LEU A 19 -4.51 -2.90 -4.67
C LEU A 19 -4.25 -4.28 -5.26
N VAL A 20 -3.03 -4.77 -5.06
CA VAL A 20 -2.68 -6.09 -5.56
C VAL A 20 -3.55 -7.16 -4.90
N ALA A 21 -3.73 -7.06 -3.61
CA ALA A 21 -4.55 -8.01 -2.88
C ALA A 21 -6.00 -7.97 -3.37
N ALA A 22 -6.49 -6.78 -3.66
CA ALA A 22 -7.85 -6.63 -4.15
C ALA A 22 -8.04 -7.28 -5.51
N LEU A 23 -6.99 -7.30 -6.31
CA LEU A 23 -7.05 -7.92 -7.63
C LEU A 23 -6.94 -9.44 -7.55
N VAL A 24 -6.12 -9.92 -6.63
CA VAL A 24 -5.90 -11.35 -6.50
C VAL A 24 -7.00 -12.00 -5.69
N VAL A 25 -7.36 -11.37 -4.57
CA VAL A 25 -8.41 -11.88 -3.70
C VAL A 25 -9.43 -10.78 -3.45
N PRO A 26 -10.31 -10.54 -4.39
CA PRO A 26 -11.27 -9.45 -4.27
C PRO A 26 -12.31 -9.65 -3.18
N GLU A 27 -12.49 -10.85 -2.73
CA GLU A 27 -13.49 -11.09 -1.73
C GLU A 27 -12.95 -10.88 -0.36
N LYS A 28 -12.91 -9.66 0.07
CA LYS A 28 -12.38 -9.34 1.33
C LYS A 28 -13.26 -9.73 2.46
N PHE A 29 -14.44 -9.56 2.36
CA PHE A 29 -15.36 -10.02 3.35
C PHE A 29 -16.60 -10.50 2.80
#